data_b731cd9392a11457f5ea954fba1eba5e
#
_entry.id   b731cd9392a11457f5ea954fba1eba5e
#
_cell.length_a   1.000
_cell.length_b   1.000
_cell.length_c   1.000
_cell.angle_alpha   90.00
_cell.angle_beta   90.00
_cell.angle_gamma   90.00
#
_symmetry.space_group_name_H-M   'P 1'
#
loop_
_entity.id
_entity.type
_entity.pdbx_description
1 polymer ?
#
loop_
_entity_poly.entity_id
_entity_poly.type
_entity_poly.pdbx_seq_one_letter_code
_entity_poly.pdbx_strand_id
1 'polypeptide(L)'
;MRPFPISILEVEKAHNDFHARFDATQRKYLYRIVNRKSPLTIEKGRAWQVHKNIDVDLMKECIPSIEGQHDFTTFRSAHCQSDSPIKTLDSLKISQSEENIYFGFTAKSFLHHQVRSIVGSLKLVGENSWSPNDFMNALNSKDTVSYTHLR
;
A
#
# COMPACT_ATOMS: atom_id res chain seq x y z
N MET A 1 6.66 -8.25 -32.43
CA MET A 1 6.07 -8.28 -31.09
C MET A 1 7.18 -8.00 -30.08
N ARG A 2 7.10 -6.96 -29.25
CA ARG A 2 8.09 -6.78 -28.18
C ARG A 2 7.84 -7.85 -27.13
N PRO A 3 8.85 -8.63 -26.71
CA PRO A 3 8.67 -9.60 -25.63
C PRO A 3 8.27 -8.84 -24.37
N PHE A 4 7.24 -9.32 -23.68
CA PHE A 4 6.91 -8.80 -22.36
C PHE A 4 8.09 -9.03 -21.41
N PRO A 5 8.37 -8.13 -20.44
CA PRO A 5 9.48 -8.29 -19.49
C PRO A 5 9.11 -9.35 -18.44
N ILE A 6 8.92 -10.58 -18.90
CA ILE A 6 8.54 -11.73 -18.09
C ILE A 6 9.62 -12.79 -18.30
N SER A 7 10.21 -13.27 -17.22
CA SER A 7 11.12 -14.40 -17.20
C SER A 7 10.49 -15.56 -16.45
N ILE A 8 10.37 -16.70 -17.10
CA ILE A 8 9.91 -17.94 -16.46
C ILE A 8 11.15 -18.64 -15.94
N LEU A 9 11.23 -18.80 -14.60
CA LEU A 9 12.38 -19.45 -13.94
C LEU A 9 12.13 -20.95 -13.77
N GLU A 10 10.88 -21.33 -13.53
CA GLU A 10 10.51 -22.72 -13.25
C GLU A 10 9.06 -22.98 -13.65
N VAL A 11 8.77 -24.20 -14.06
CA VAL A 11 7.42 -24.68 -14.38
C VAL A 11 7.23 -26.03 -13.73
N GLU A 12 6.20 -26.12 -12.85
CA GLU A 12 5.82 -27.34 -12.17
C GLU A 12 4.39 -27.76 -12.50
N LYS A 13 4.12 -29.06 -12.42
CA LYS A 13 2.77 -29.59 -12.55
C LYS A 13 2.02 -29.39 -11.22
N ALA A 14 0.93 -28.62 -11.25
CA ALA A 14 0.04 -28.47 -10.12
C ALA A 14 -1.09 -29.53 -10.14
N HIS A 15 -1.79 -29.72 -9.00
CA HIS A 15 -3.01 -30.52 -8.96
C HIS A 15 -4.14 -29.86 -9.78
N ASN A 16 -5.12 -30.67 -10.23
CA ASN A 16 -6.12 -30.23 -11.20
C ASN A 16 -7.01 -29.09 -10.71
N ASP A 17 -7.27 -29.01 -9.40
CA ASP A 17 -8.13 -28.01 -8.77
C ASP A 17 -7.36 -26.76 -8.29
N PHE A 18 -6.05 -26.67 -8.60
CA PHE A 18 -5.23 -25.53 -8.18
C PHE A 18 -5.68 -24.23 -8.86
N HIS A 19 -5.94 -23.21 -8.05
CA HIS A 19 -6.30 -21.88 -8.52
C HIS A 19 -5.36 -20.82 -7.93
N ALA A 20 -4.40 -20.32 -8.73
CA ALA A 20 -3.34 -19.40 -8.29
C ALA A 20 -3.83 -18.15 -7.53
N ARG A 21 -5.05 -17.65 -7.80
CA ARG A 21 -5.63 -16.49 -7.14
C ARG A 21 -6.35 -16.84 -5.84
N PHE A 22 -7.11 -17.93 -5.82
CA PHE A 22 -8.00 -18.28 -4.69
C PHE A 22 -7.28 -19.09 -3.62
N ASP A 23 -6.31 -19.92 -4.01
CA ASP A 23 -5.53 -20.73 -3.09
C ASP A 23 -4.37 -19.95 -2.44
N ALA A 24 -4.17 -18.70 -2.86
CA ALA A 24 -3.16 -17.85 -2.23
C ALA A 24 -3.53 -17.56 -0.77
N THR A 25 -2.71 -18.06 0.15
CA THR A 25 -2.88 -17.91 1.60
C THR A 25 -2.41 -16.56 2.12
N GLN A 26 -1.44 -15.96 1.46
CA GLN A 26 -0.84 -14.68 1.84
C GLN A 26 -0.40 -13.88 0.62
N ARG A 27 -0.49 -12.55 0.72
CA ARG A 27 0.04 -11.61 -0.27
C ARG A 27 0.93 -10.60 0.43
N LYS A 28 2.08 -10.32 -0.17
CA LYS A 28 3.04 -9.32 0.30
C LYS A 28 3.22 -8.24 -0.74
N TYR A 29 3.13 -6.98 -0.33
CA TYR A 29 3.41 -5.83 -1.17
C TYR A 29 4.56 -5.03 -0.58
N LEU A 30 5.49 -4.63 -1.42
CA LEU A 30 6.52 -3.65 -1.09
C LEU A 30 6.23 -2.38 -1.90
N TYR A 31 5.94 -1.28 -1.20
CA TYR A 31 5.79 0.03 -1.80
C TYR A 31 7.01 0.87 -1.44
N ARG A 32 7.52 1.67 -2.39
CA ARG A 32 8.72 2.50 -2.17
C ARG A 32 8.44 3.95 -2.50
N ILE A 33 8.81 4.84 -1.57
CA ILE A 33 8.93 6.27 -1.77
C ILE A 33 10.41 6.61 -1.84
N VAL A 34 10.79 7.51 -2.76
CA VAL A 34 12.09 8.16 -2.78
C VAL A 34 11.90 9.61 -2.37
N ASN A 35 12.42 9.96 -1.19
CA ASN A 35 12.27 11.27 -0.58
C ASN A 35 13.49 12.14 -0.87
N ARG A 36 13.47 12.78 -2.02
CA ARG A 36 14.52 13.72 -2.46
C ARG A 36 14.00 14.75 -3.46
N LYS A 37 14.75 15.87 -3.59
CA LYS A 37 14.40 16.94 -4.54
C LYS A 37 14.76 16.60 -6.00
N SER A 38 15.89 15.91 -6.23
CA SER A 38 16.35 15.55 -7.57
C SER A 38 15.43 14.52 -8.23
N PRO A 39 15.12 14.65 -9.53
CA PRO A 39 14.21 13.74 -10.25
C PRO A 39 14.67 12.28 -10.24
N LEU A 40 13.70 11.35 -10.31
CA LEU A 40 13.98 9.94 -10.53
C LEU A 40 14.40 9.72 -11.99
N THR A 41 15.43 8.90 -12.19
CA THR A 41 15.93 8.50 -13.51
C THR A 41 15.71 6.99 -13.73
N ILE A 42 16.62 6.15 -13.25
CA ILE A 42 16.57 4.69 -13.39
C ILE A 42 15.33 4.09 -12.70
N GLU A 43 14.89 4.72 -11.62
CA GLU A 43 13.77 4.26 -10.78
C GLU A 43 12.41 4.81 -11.20
N LYS A 44 12.36 5.59 -12.29
CA LYS A 44 11.12 6.13 -12.86
C LYS A 44 10.11 5.01 -13.14
N GLY A 45 8.89 5.15 -12.59
CA GLY A 45 7.84 4.13 -12.69
C GLY A 45 7.96 2.97 -11.71
N ARG A 46 9.02 2.91 -10.88
CA ARG A 46 9.24 1.85 -9.87
C ARG A 46 9.16 2.36 -8.43
N ALA A 47 9.20 3.67 -8.24
CA ALA A 47 9.08 4.32 -6.95
C ALA A 47 8.26 5.60 -7.08
N TRP A 48 7.65 6.03 -5.99
CA TRP A 48 6.98 7.32 -5.91
C TRP A 48 7.96 8.37 -5.38
N GLN A 49 8.20 9.42 -6.16
CA GLN A 49 9.02 10.54 -5.72
C GLN A 49 8.22 11.52 -4.87
N VAL A 50 8.76 11.89 -3.73
CA VAL A 50 8.22 12.93 -2.85
C VAL A 50 9.33 13.94 -2.55
N HIS A 51 9.07 15.22 -2.85
CA HIS A 51 10.06 16.29 -2.66
C HIS A 51 10.01 16.92 -1.27
N LYS A 52 8.83 16.90 -0.63
CA LYS A 52 8.62 17.43 0.71
C LYS A 52 9.24 16.48 1.73
N ASN A 53 9.85 17.02 2.78
CA ASN A 53 10.44 16.19 3.83
C ASN A 53 9.37 15.33 4.50
N ILE A 54 9.71 14.09 4.79
CA ILE A 54 8.82 13.09 5.40
C ILE A 54 9.40 12.66 6.74
N ASP A 55 8.60 12.78 7.78
CA ASP A 55 8.87 12.22 9.10
C ASP A 55 8.34 10.77 9.15
N VAL A 56 9.28 9.82 9.14
CA VAL A 56 8.96 8.38 9.14
C VAL A 56 8.46 7.90 10.49
N ASP A 57 8.88 8.53 11.58
CA ASP A 57 8.49 8.10 12.93
C ASP A 57 7.03 8.47 13.20
N LEU A 58 6.54 9.62 12.75
CA LEU A 58 5.11 9.95 12.78
C LEU A 58 4.27 8.95 11.98
N MET A 59 4.75 8.49 10.83
CA MET A 59 4.03 7.45 10.07
C MET A 59 3.96 6.13 10.81
N LYS A 60 5.02 5.76 11.56
CA LYS A 60 5.04 4.53 12.35
C LYS A 60 4.02 4.55 13.50
N GLU A 61 3.70 5.72 14.04
CA GLU A 61 2.66 5.87 15.07
C GLU A 61 1.27 5.42 14.58
N CYS A 62 1.03 5.47 13.27
CA CYS A 62 -0.23 5.02 12.68
C CYS A 62 -0.34 3.49 12.56
N ILE A 63 0.77 2.74 12.66
CA ILE A 63 0.78 1.28 12.42
C ILE A 63 -0.20 0.53 13.33
N PRO A 64 -0.21 0.75 14.67
CA PRO A 64 -1.10 0.01 15.55
C PRO A 64 -2.58 0.22 15.25
N SER A 65 -2.95 1.36 14.64
CA SER A 65 -4.35 1.69 14.35
C SER A 65 -4.88 1.03 13.07
N ILE A 66 -4.01 0.48 12.22
CA ILE A 66 -4.41 -0.08 10.92
C ILE A 66 -4.15 -1.60 10.84
N GLU A 67 -3.28 -2.15 11.69
CA GLU A 67 -3.09 -3.60 11.78
C GLU A 67 -4.33 -4.26 12.40
N GLY A 68 -4.60 -5.49 11.97
CA GLY A 68 -5.80 -6.22 12.39
C GLY A 68 -6.95 -6.11 11.38
N GLN A 69 -8.16 -6.44 11.84
CA GLN A 69 -9.36 -6.45 11.03
C GLN A 69 -10.06 -5.10 11.06
N HIS A 70 -10.20 -4.47 9.90
CA HIS A 70 -10.86 -3.18 9.73
C HIS A 70 -11.74 -3.15 8.49
N ASP A 71 -12.65 -2.19 8.47
CA ASP A 71 -13.38 -1.77 7.27
C ASP A 71 -12.52 -0.77 6.48
N PHE A 72 -11.96 -1.22 5.36
CA PHE A 72 -11.10 -0.40 4.50
C PHE A 72 -11.87 0.32 3.38
N THR A 73 -13.14 0.63 3.56
CA THR A 73 -13.94 1.35 2.57
C THR A 73 -13.26 2.64 2.12
N THR A 74 -12.71 3.44 3.03
CA THR A 74 -11.99 4.69 2.71
C THR A 74 -10.80 4.46 1.79
N PHE A 75 -10.09 3.34 1.95
CA PHE A 75 -8.86 3.06 1.21
C PHE A 75 -9.06 2.19 -0.02
N ARG A 76 -10.29 1.90 -0.44
CA ARG A 76 -10.57 1.15 -1.67
C ARG A 76 -10.80 2.07 -2.86
N SER A 77 -10.55 1.56 -4.07
CA SER A 77 -10.99 2.21 -5.30
C SER A 77 -12.51 2.14 -5.44
N ALA A 78 -13.14 3.17 -6.02
CA ALA A 78 -14.56 3.15 -6.38
C ALA A 78 -14.91 1.97 -7.33
N HIS A 79 -13.96 1.50 -8.13
CA HIS A 79 -14.11 0.35 -9.03
C HIS A 79 -13.70 -0.99 -8.40
N CYS A 80 -13.63 -1.07 -7.07
CA CYS A 80 -13.27 -2.30 -6.38
C CYS A 80 -14.39 -3.33 -6.48
N GLN A 81 -14.09 -4.50 -7.07
CA GLN A 81 -15.03 -5.62 -7.25
C GLN A 81 -15.14 -6.53 -6.02
N SER A 82 -14.52 -6.18 -4.89
CA SER A 82 -14.63 -6.99 -3.67
C SER A 82 -15.99 -6.75 -3.01
N ASP A 83 -16.71 -7.81 -2.71
CA ASP A 83 -18.02 -7.76 -2.04
C ASP A 83 -17.93 -7.16 -0.64
N SER A 84 -16.87 -7.51 0.11
CA SER A 84 -16.66 -7.01 1.46
C SER A 84 -15.45 -6.08 1.55
N PRO A 85 -15.61 -4.87 2.13
CA PRO A 85 -14.50 -3.96 2.42
C PRO A 85 -13.71 -4.37 3.66
N ILE A 86 -14.23 -5.32 4.46
CA ILE A 86 -13.58 -5.80 5.67
C ILE A 86 -12.40 -6.69 5.27
N LYS A 87 -11.20 -6.31 5.69
CA LYS A 87 -9.96 -7.06 5.48
C LYS A 87 -9.14 -7.08 6.76
N THR A 88 -8.27 -8.08 6.87
CA THR A 88 -7.28 -8.14 7.95
C THR A 88 -5.92 -7.80 7.37
N LEU A 89 -5.30 -6.75 7.90
CA LEU A 89 -3.90 -6.43 7.63
C LEU A 89 -3.05 -7.13 8.69
N ASP A 90 -2.31 -8.15 8.28
CA ASP A 90 -1.49 -8.95 9.21
C ASP A 90 -0.29 -8.17 9.73
N SER A 91 0.35 -7.38 8.86
CA SER A 91 1.43 -6.47 9.27
C SER A 91 1.68 -5.34 8.28
N LEU A 92 2.12 -4.19 8.82
CA LEU A 92 2.70 -3.06 8.11
C LEU A 92 4.07 -2.75 8.71
N LYS A 93 5.11 -2.82 7.89
CA LYS A 93 6.48 -2.44 8.28
C LYS A 93 6.92 -1.22 7.51
N ILE A 94 7.37 -0.18 8.22
CA ILE A 94 7.92 1.03 7.60
C ILE A 94 9.40 1.11 8.00
N SER A 95 10.27 1.21 6.99
CA SER A 95 11.71 1.35 7.18
C SER A 95 12.25 2.41 6.25
N GLN A 96 13.33 3.07 6.68
CA GLN A 96 14.04 4.06 5.88
C GLN A 96 15.51 3.66 5.73
N SER A 97 16.02 3.81 4.53
CA SER A 97 17.43 3.69 4.20
C SER A 97 17.80 4.84 3.29
N GLU A 98 18.62 5.77 3.80
CA GLU A 98 18.95 7.02 3.10
C GLU A 98 17.69 7.77 2.65
N GLU A 99 17.56 8.03 1.35
CA GLU A 99 16.39 8.69 0.74
C GLU A 99 15.21 7.76 0.43
N ASN A 100 15.36 6.44 0.65
CA ASN A 100 14.34 5.45 0.34
C ASN A 100 13.52 5.11 1.58
N ILE A 101 12.19 5.19 1.45
CA ILE A 101 11.25 4.77 2.47
C ILE A 101 10.47 3.56 1.91
N TYR A 102 10.50 2.47 2.63
CA TYR A 102 9.89 1.21 2.24
C TYR A 102 8.69 0.89 3.13
N PHE A 103 7.59 0.45 2.50
CA PHE A 103 6.37 0.03 3.17
C PHE A 103 6.10 -1.42 2.79
N GLY A 104 6.29 -2.33 3.74
CA GLY A 104 6.01 -3.76 3.58
C GLY A 104 4.65 -4.13 4.15
N PHE A 105 3.71 -4.51 3.31
CA PHE A 105 2.36 -4.93 3.69
C PHE A 105 2.22 -6.43 3.56
N THR A 106 1.61 -7.07 4.55
CA THR A 106 1.25 -8.49 4.54
C THR A 106 -0.21 -8.66 4.92
N ALA A 107 -0.97 -9.40 4.11
CA ALA A 107 -2.37 -9.75 4.37
C ALA A 107 -2.79 -10.97 3.52
N LYS A 108 -3.88 -11.64 3.91
CA LYS A 108 -4.48 -12.69 3.08
C LYS A 108 -4.99 -12.13 1.75
N SER A 109 -5.58 -10.92 1.76
CA SER A 109 -6.09 -10.25 0.57
C SER A 109 -6.11 -8.74 0.75
N PHE A 110 -6.06 -8.01 -0.36
CA PHE A 110 -6.16 -6.56 -0.40
C PHE A 110 -7.30 -6.14 -1.33
N LEU A 111 -7.90 -4.99 -1.02
CA LEU A 111 -8.83 -4.30 -1.91
C LEU A 111 -8.05 -3.63 -3.05
N HIS A 112 -8.74 -3.37 -4.15
CA HIS A 112 -8.15 -2.63 -5.26
C HIS A 112 -7.70 -1.24 -4.81
N HIS A 113 -6.44 -0.89 -5.06
CA HIS A 113 -5.72 0.32 -4.65
C HIS A 113 -5.50 0.50 -3.13
N GLN A 114 -5.90 -0.43 -2.26
CA GLN A 114 -5.80 -0.29 -0.80
C GLN A 114 -4.40 0.14 -0.34
N VAL A 115 -3.35 -0.56 -0.76
CA VAL A 115 -1.95 -0.24 -0.39
C VAL A 115 -1.57 1.18 -0.82
N ARG A 116 -1.93 1.59 -2.04
CA ARG A 116 -1.63 2.94 -2.55
C ARG A 116 -2.32 4.04 -1.75
N SER A 117 -3.59 3.83 -1.40
CA SER A 117 -4.37 4.80 -0.62
C SER A 117 -3.82 4.92 0.80
N ILE A 118 -3.47 3.80 1.44
CA ILE A 118 -2.85 3.81 2.77
C ILE A 118 -1.51 4.56 2.74
N VAL A 119 -0.62 4.26 1.78
CA VAL A 119 0.66 4.96 1.67
C VAL A 119 0.46 6.45 1.37
N GLY A 120 -0.55 6.80 0.56
CA GLY A 120 -0.91 8.20 0.30
C GLY A 120 -1.30 8.95 1.57
N SER A 121 -2.11 8.34 2.43
CA SER A 121 -2.53 8.92 3.72
C SER A 121 -1.37 8.98 4.71
N LEU A 122 -0.56 7.93 4.82
CA LEU A 122 0.64 7.94 5.66
C LEU A 122 1.64 9.02 5.23
N LYS A 123 1.78 9.25 3.92
CA LYS A 123 2.61 10.34 3.39
C LYS A 123 2.11 11.71 3.87
N LEU A 124 0.80 11.96 3.97
CA LEU A 124 0.28 13.21 4.51
C LEU A 124 0.61 13.36 6.00
N VAL A 125 0.59 12.26 6.77
CA VAL A 125 1.04 12.25 8.16
C VAL A 125 2.54 12.59 8.24
N GLY A 126 3.38 11.90 7.46
CA GLY A 126 4.81 12.17 7.44
C GLY A 126 5.19 13.58 6.97
N GLU A 127 4.35 14.25 6.17
CA GLU A 127 4.52 15.65 5.78
C GLU A 127 3.98 16.66 6.80
N ASN A 128 3.48 16.21 7.96
CA ASN A 128 2.78 17.02 8.96
C ASN A 128 1.55 17.76 8.40
N SER A 129 0.95 17.25 7.33
CA SER A 129 -0.31 17.75 6.77
C SER A 129 -1.52 17.13 7.47
N TRP A 130 -1.35 15.95 8.03
CA TRP A 130 -2.28 15.22 8.87
C TRP A 130 -1.62 14.83 10.17
N SER A 131 -2.40 14.75 11.24
CA SER A 131 -2.00 14.09 12.48
C SER A 131 -2.27 12.58 12.40
N PRO A 132 -1.67 11.74 13.27
CA PRO A 132 -2.07 10.34 13.41
C PRO A 132 -3.57 10.15 13.71
N ASN A 133 -4.19 11.10 14.43
CA ASN A 133 -5.64 11.08 14.68
C ASN A 133 -6.45 11.31 13.39
N ASP A 134 -6.00 12.18 12.48
CA ASP A 134 -6.66 12.38 11.19
C ASP A 134 -6.63 11.11 10.34
N PHE A 135 -5.51 10.37 10.39
CA PHE A 135 -5.40 9.07 9.74
C PHE A 135 -6.41 8.06 10.31
N MET A 136 -6.56 7.98 11.63
CA MET A 136 -7.56 7.14 12.29
C MET A 136 -8.98 7.56 11.93
N ASN A 137 -9.26 8.86 11.92
CA ASN A 137 -10.55 9.40 11.51
C ASN A 137 -10.88 9.03 10.07
N ALA A 138 -9.90 9.09 9.17
CA ALA A 138 -10.04 8.67 7.77
C ALA A 138 -10.39 7.18 7.66
N LEU A 139 -9.73 6.31 8.43
CA LEU A 139 -10.05 4.88 8.46
C LEU A 139 -11.51 4.65 8.93
N ASN A 140 -11.93 5.36 9.97
CA ASN A 140 -13.24 5.20 10.61
C ASN A 140 -14.38 5.84 9.82
N SER A 141 -14.12 6.82 8.96
CA SER A 141 -15.14 7.57 8.22
C SER A 141 -15.89 6.72 7.21
N LYS A 142 -15.28 5.63 6.71
CA LYS A 142 -15.82 4.73 5.67
C LYS A 142 -16.28 5.48 4.41
N ASP A 143 -15.65 6.61 4.12
CA ASP A 143 -15.97 7.47 2.99
C ASP A 143 -14.85 7.47 1.96
N THR A 144 -15.16 6.96 0.75
CA THR A 144 -14.21 6.93 -0.36
C THR A 144 -14.05 8.28 -1.06
N VAL A 145 -15.02 9.19 -0.94
CA VAL A 145 -15.07 10.42 -1.73
C VAL A 145 -14.20 11.51 -1.10
N SER A 146 -14.27 11.68 0.21
CA SER A 146 -13.54 12.73 0.94
C SER A 146 -12.01 12.54 0.90
N TYR A 147 -11.53 11.33 0.57
CA TYR A 147 -10.11 10.98 0.59
C TYR A 147 -9.53 10.57 -0.77
N THR A 148 -10.31 10.72 -1.88
CA THR A 148 -9.86 10.39 -3.25
C THR A 148 -8.77 11.31 -3.80
N HIS A 149 -8.48 12.45 -3.16
CA HIS A 149 -7.39 13.37 -3.53
C HIS A 149 -6.00 12.91 -3.09
N LEU A 150 -5.88 11.66 -2.58
CA LEU A 150 -4.63 11.05 -2.11
C LEU A 150 -3.77 10.42 -3.25
N ARG A 151 -3.81 11.02 -4.43
CA ARG A 151 -2.96 10.62 -5.57
C ARG A 151 -1.79 11.55 -5.75
#